data_02a139cf74d2bacf848d925c3701c3bf
#
_entry.id   02a139cf74d2bacf848d925c3701c3bf
#
_cell.length_a   1.000
_cell.length_b   1.000
_cell.length_c   1.000
_cell.angle_alpha   90.00
_cell.angle_beta   90.00
_cell.angle_gamma   90.00
#
_symmetry.space_group_name_H-M   'P 1'
#
loop_
_entity.id
_entity.type
_entity.pdbx_description
1 polymer ?
#
loop_
_entity_poly.entity_id
_entity_poly.type
_entity_poly.pdbx_seq_one_letter_code
_entity_poly.pdbx_strand_id
1 'polypeptide(L)'
;MASVASGTGLSAVVPTCPGWTVARLVKHTGIIHRWAAEIVATRAAARIEQRDLDVGLPDSEAGYPSWLAAGAAPLGAALRAAGPDTPVWAWGPEQSSGWWVRRMLHETTVHRADVELAAGVVPDVDPAVAADGIEEFLTNLPVARRPSEHLASLPAGASLHLHATDADGEWLIRIAADGGGVEWSRGHSKATTAVRGPVAELLLFTYGRVPGTDPRLTVFGDPALLEMWQQKTAL
;
A
#
# COMPACT_ATOMS: atom_id res chain seq x y z
N MET A 1 9.81 -5.59 9.81
CA MET A 1 8.88 -6.66 9.44
C MET A 1 9.38 -8.05 9.87
N ALA A 2 10.47 -8.58 9.33
CA ALA A 2 10.93 -9.96 9.61
C ALA A 2 11.12 -10.27 11.11
N SER A 3 11.74 -9.38 11.89
CA SER A 3 11.94 -9.56 13.34
C SER A 3 10.62 -9.56 14.12
N VAL A 4 9.68 -8.69 13.77
CA VAL A 4 8.35 -8.65 14.39
C VAL A 4 7.59 -9.93 14.08
N ALA A 5 7.61 -10.39 12.83
CA ALA A 5 6.97 -11.63 12.40
C ALA A 5 7.48 -12.86 13.17
N SER A 6 8.81 -12.93 13.43
CA SER A 6 9.40 -14.01 14.24
C SER A 6 8.92 -13.98 15.70
N GLY A 7 8.69 -12.80 16.26
CA GLY A 7 8.20 -12.63 17.63
C GLY A 7 6.70 -12.86 17.79
N THR A 8 5.91 -12.53 16.77
CA THR A 8 4.43 -12.64 16.80
C THR A 8 3.94 -14.08 16.69
N GLY A 9 4.69 -14.92 15.97
CA GLY A 9 4.26 -16.27 15.61
C GLY A 9 3.62 -16.32 14.21
N LEU A 10 4.12 -17.25 13.39
CA LEU A 10 3.79 -17.32 11.96
C LEU A 10 2.33 -17.72 11.68
N SER A 11 1.69 -18.44 12.60
CA SER A 11 0.28 -18.83 12.50
C SER A 11 -0.71 -17.76 12.96
N ALA A 12 -0.23 -16.65 13.53
CA ALA A 12 -1.10 -15.56 13.96
C ALA A 12 -1.89 -15.00 12.76
N VAL A 13 -3.17 -14.74 13.00
CA VAL A 13 -4.05 -14.13 11.97
C VAL A 13 -3.70 -12.65 11.82
N VAL A 14 -3.68 -12.17 10.59
CA VAL A 14 -3.49 -10.74 10.27
C VAL A 14 -4.87 -10.08 10.19
N PRO A 15 -5.25 -9.23 11.17
CA PRO A 15 -6.62 -8.68 11.23
C PRO A 15 -6.99 -7.85 10.00
N THR A 16 -6.00 -7.20 9.41
CA THR A 16 -6.12 -6.28 8.27
C THR A 16 -6.07 -6.97 6.90
N CYS A 17 -5.74 -8.26 6.87
CA CYS A 17 -5.71 -9.09 5.66
C CYS A 17 -6.56 -10.34 5.86
N PRO A 18 -7.88 -10.30 5.61
CA PRO A 18 -8.80 -11.40 5.89
C PRO A 18 -8.35 -12.73 5.29
N GLY A 19 -8.29 -13.77 6.13
CA GLY A 19 -7.84 -15.11 5.72
C GLY A 19 -6.33 -15.27 5.55
N TRP A 20 -5.53 -14.28 5.98
CA TRP A 20 -4.07 -14.39 5.96
C TRP A 20 -3.51 -14.63 7.37
N THR A 21 -2.45 -15.44 7.41
CA THR A 21 -1.55 -15.56 8.55
C THR A 21 -0.31 -14.69 8.35
N VAL A 22 0.43 -14.45 9.41
CA VAL A 22 1.74 -13.78 9.36
C VAL A 22 2.68 -14.52 8.39
N ALA A 23 2.68 -15.87 8.39
CA ALA A 23 3.47 -16.66 7.42
C ALA A 23 3.11 -16.31 5.97
N ARG A 24 1.82 -16.27 5.65
CA ARG A 24 1.34 -15.93 4.30
C ARG A 24 1.74 -14.51 3.89
N LEU A 25 1.64 -13.56 4.82
CA LEU A 25 2.01 -12.17 4.57
C LEU A 25 3.52 -12.02 4.33
N VAL A 26 4.35 -12.67 5.15
CA VAL A 26 5.81 -12.67 5.00
C VAL A 26 6.23 -13.31 3.66
N LYS A 27 5.60 -14.44 3.30
CA LYS A 27 5.80 -15.09 2.01
C LYS A 27 5.44 -14.16 0.86
N HIS A 28 4.28 -13.51 0.91
CA HIS A 28 3.82 -12.55 -0.11
C HIS A 28 4.85 -11.44 -0.31
N THR A 29 5.21 -10.72 0.75
CA THR A 29 6.16 -9.61 0.68
C THR A 29 7.52 -10.05 0.14
N GLY A 30 8.01 -11.23 0.55
CA GLY A 30 9.28 -11.77 0.07
C GLY A 30 9.26 -12.15 -1.42
N ILE A 31 8.13 -12.63 -1.94
CA ILE A 31 7.93 -12.88 -3.38
C ILE A 31 7.93 -11.54 -4.15
N ILE A 32 7.17 -10.55 -3.66
CA ILE A 32 7.07 -9.23 -4.31
C ILE A 32 8.45 -8.55 -4.36
N HIS A 33 9.25 -8.62 -3.30
CA HIS A 33 10.61 -8.07 -3.29
C HIS A 33 11.49 -8.71 -4.39
N ARG A 34 11.45 -10.02 -4.55
CA ARG A 34 12.24 -10.73 -5.56
C ARG A 34 11.75 -10.47 -6.98
N TRP A 35 10.45 -10.39 -7.12
CA TRP A 35 9.82 -10.05 -8.39
C TRP A 35 10.23 -8.64 -8.87
N ALA A 36 10.14 -7.64 -7.98
CA ALA A 36 10.60 -6.29 -8.27
C ALA A 36 12.10 -6.24 -8.58
N ALA A 37 12.92 -6.96 -7.80
CA ALA A 37 14.36 -7.05 -8.02
C ALA A 37 14.69 -7.62 -9.41
N GLU A 38 14.00 -8.69 -9.83
CA GLU A 38 14.20 -9.30 -11.15
C GLU A 38 13.80 -8.36 -12.29
N ILE A 39 12.62 -7.72 -12.21
CA ILE A 39 12.16 -6.75 -13.21
C ILE A 39 13.18 -5.63 -13.39
N VAL A 40 13.68 -5.08 -12.29
CA VAL A 40 14.62 -3.96 -12.33
C VAL A 40 16.01 -4.39 -12.77
N ALA A 41 16.52 -5.51 -12.26
CA ALA A 41 17.87 -6.02 -12.60
C ALA A 41 17.97 -6.39 -14.08
N THR A 42 16.92 -7.00 -14.65
CA THR A 42 16.88 -7.40 -16.06
C THR A 42 16.41 -6.29 -17.00
N ARG A 43 16.02 -5.14 -16.46
CA ARG A 43 15.38 -4.05 -17.21
C ARG A 43 14.22 -4.54 -18.06
N ALA A 44 13.36 -5.37 -17.46
CA ALA A 44 12.27 -6.01 -18.17
C ALA A 44 11.34 -4.97 -18.82
N ALA A 45 11.12 -5.09 -20.12
CA ALA A 45 10.21 -4.22 -20.88
C ALA A 45 8.74 -4.70 -20.80
N ALA A 46 8.49 -5.89 -20.28
CA ALA A 46 7.18 -6.49 -20.13
C ALA A 46 7.07 -7.18 -18.76
N ARG A 47 5.83 -7.48 -18.37
CA ARG A 47 5.56 -8.20 -17.13
C ARG A 47 6.25 -9.55 -17.08
N ILE A 48 6.99 -9.80 -16.01
CA ILE A 48 7.47 -11.13 -15.64
C ILE A 48 6.40 -11.81 -14.79
N GLU A 49 5.97 -13.01 -15.14
CA GLU A 49 4.99 -13.74 -14.33
C GLU A 49 5.66 -14.26 -13.04
N GLN A 50 5.07 -13.95 -11.89
CA GLN A 50 5.63 -14.35 -10.59
C GLN A 50 5.80 -15.88 -10.44
N ARG A 51 4.91 -16.65 -11.06
CA ARG A 51 4.96 -18.13 -11.03
C ARG A 51 6.16 -18.72 -11.78
N ASP A 52 6.76 -17.95 -12.68
CA ASP A 52 7.89 -18.39 -13.50
C ASP A 52 9.24 -18.05 -12.84
N LEU A 53 9.21 -17.38 -11.67
CA LEU A 53 10.41 -17.02 -10.92
C LEU A 53 10.77 -18.11 -9.90
N ASP A 54 12.03 -18.55 -9.93
CA ASP A 54 12.60 -19.25 -8.79
C ASP A 54 12.97 -18.23 -7.71
N VAL A 55 12.11 -18.12 -6.71
CA VAL A 55 12.31 -17.19 -5.59
C VAL A 55 13.07 -17.81 -4.42
N GLY A 56 13.54 -19.06 -4.55
CA GLY A 56 14.22 -19.78 -3.49
C GLY A 56 13.39 -19.87 -2.21
N LEU A 57 12.08 -20.19 -2.35
CA LEU A 57 11.18 -20.25 -1.21
C LEU A 57 11.57 -21.41 -0.28
N PRO A 58 11.73 -21.18 1.04
CA PRO A 58 12.00 -22.25 1.98
C PRO A 58 10.89 -23.31 2.03
N ASP A 59 11.27 -24.59 2.27
CA ASP A 59 10.34 -25.73 2.36
C ASP A 59 9.38 -25.63 3.55
N SER A 60 9.73 -24.82 4.57
CA SER A 60 8.88 -24.61 5.74
C SER A 60 8.68 -23.13 6.06
N GLU A 61 7.53 -22.81 6.64
CA GLU A 61 7.18 -21.45 7.06
C GLU A 61 8.17 -20.85 8.06
N ALA A 62 8.81 -21.69 8.88
CA ALA A 62 9.82 -21.25 9.86
C ALA A 62 10.99 -20.52 9.19
N GLY A 63 11.29 -20.82 7.92
CA GLY A 63 12.32 -20.14 7.13
C GLY A 63 11.90 -18.81 6.52
N TYR A 64 10.61 -18.46 6.49
CA TYR A 64 10.11 -17.27 5.77
C TYR A 64 10.65 -15.95 6.31
N PRO A 65 10.77 -15.69 7.62
CA PRO A 65 11.30 -14.40 8.10
C PRO A 65 12.75 -14.16 7.69
N SER A 66 13.63 -15.14 7.81
CA SER A 66 15.02 -15.02 7.36
C SER A 66 15.15 -14.91 5.85
N TRP A 67 14.30 -15.64 5.10
CA TRP A 67 14.23 -15.57 3.64
C TRP A 67 13.73 -14.17 3.17
N LEU A 68 12.71 -13.59 3.83
CA LEU A 68 12.29 -12.22 3.55
C LEU A 68 13.44 -11.24 3.78
N ALA A 69 14.10 -11.31 4.94
CA ALA A 69 15.23 -10.44 5.28
C ALA A 69 16.37 -10.55 4.25
N ALA A 70 16.70 -11.76 3.82
CA ALA A 70 17.73 -12.00 2.81
C ALA A 70 17.40 -11.39 1.44
N GLY A 71 16.11 -11.22 1.10
CA GLY A 71 15.67 -10.61 -0.16
C GLY A 71 15.83 -9.09 -0.21
N ALA A 72 15.96 -8.40 0.94
CA ALA A 72 16.02 -6.95 0.98
C ALA A 72 17.31 -6.38 0.36
N ALA A 73 18.46 -7.01 0.60
CA ALA A 73 19.74 -6.53 0.08
C ALA A 73 19.84 -6.65 -1.46
N PRO A 74 19.47 -7.77 -2.11
CA PRO A 74 19.41 -7.86 -3.56
C PRO A 74 18.45 -6.85 -4.20
N LEU A 75 17.24 -6.65 -3.62
CA LEU A 75 16.30 -5.65 -4.09
C LEU A 75 16.92 -4.25 -4.05
N GLY A 76 17.48 -3.85 -2.90
CA GLY A 76 18.12 -2.54 -2.75
C GLY A 76 19.33 -2.36 -3.68
N ALA A 77 20.08 -3.43 -3.96
CA ALA A 77 21.20 -3.41 -4.91
C ALA A 77 20.71 -3.18 -6.34
N ALA A 78 19.68 -3.91 -6.78
CA ALA A 78 19.09 -3.78 -8.12
C ALA A 78 18.55 -2.36 -8.35
N LEU A 79 17.77 -1.82 -7.39
CA LEU A 79 17.20 -0.47 -7.46
C LEU A 79 18.28 0.61 -7.53
N ARG A 80 19.33 0.51 -6.70
CA ARG A 80 20.45 1.47 -6.73
C ARG A 80 21.27 1.39 -8.02
N ALA A 81 21.52 0.19 -8.52
CA ALA A 81 22.28 -0.02 -9.76
C ALA A 81 21.53 0.50 -11.00
N ALA A 82 20.22 0.41 -11.02
CA ALA A 82 19.41 0.93 -12.09
C ALA A 82 19.34 2.46 -12.07
N GLY A 83 19.26 3.07 -10.89
CA GLY A 83 18.88 4.49 -10.76
C GLY A 83 17.38 4.72 -11.06
N PRO A 84 16.81 5.89 -10.74
CA PRO A 84 15.35 6.09 -10.76
C PRO A 84 14.76 6.15 -12.18
N ASP A 85 15.52 6.58 -13.17
CA ASP A 85 15.01 6.90 -14.51
C ASP A 85 15.15 5.75 -15.51
N THR A 86 15.63 4.58 -15.07
CA THR A 86 15.76 3.42 -15.98
C THR A 86 14.38 2.92 -16.40
N PRO A 87 14.11 2.84 -17.72
CA PRO A 87 12.87 2.29 -18.22
C PRO A 87 12.75 0.80 -17.88
N VAL A 88 11.68 0.45 -17.17
CA VAL A 88 11.32 -0.94 -16.86
C VAL A 88 9.80 -1.04 -16.82
N TRP A 89 9.29 -2.22 -17.07
CA TRP A 89 7.87 -2.46 -16.89
C TRP A 89 7.43 -2.20 -15.44
N ALA A 90 6.27 -1.56 -15.30
CA ALA A 90 5.55 -1.42 -14.04
C ALA A 90 4.04 -1.60 -14.30
N TRP A 91 3.29 -2.02 -13.30
CA TRP A 91 1.83 -2.09 -13.42
C TRP A 91 1.16 -0.72 -13.17
N GLY A 92 1.89 0.25 -12.63
CA GLY A 92 1.44 1.61 -12.39
C GLY A 92 1.62 2.53 -13.60
N PRO A 93 1.31 3.81 -13.46
CA PRO A 93 1.33 4.75 -14.59
C PRO A 93 2.75 5.05 -15.10
N GLU A 94 3.75 4.96 -14.25
CA GLU A 94 5.15 5.27 -14.60
C GLU A 94 5.93 3.98 -14.88
N GLN A 95 6.50 3.88 -16.09
CA GLN A 95 7.28 2.71 -16.52
C GLN A 95 8.78 2.92 -16.23
N SER A 96 9.12 3.01 -14.93
CA SER A 96 10.48 3.29 -14.47
C SER A 96 10.87 2.50 -13.22
N SER A 97 12.17 2.35 -13.01
CA SER A 97 12.71 1.79 -11.76
C SER A 97 12.38 2.67 -10.54
N GLY A 98 12.21 3.99 -10.72
CA GLY A 98 11.78 4.92 -9.68
C GLY A 98 10.40 4.58 -9.14
N TRP A 99 9.47 4.18 -10.01
CA TRP A 99 8.17 3.68 -9.59
C TRP A 99 8.31 2.44 -8.67
N TRP A 100 9.21 1.51 -9.01
CA TRP A 100 9.47 0.33 -8.18
C TRP A 100 10.11 0.68 -6.84
N VAL A 101 11.01 1.69 -6.79
CA VAL A 101 11.56 2.20 -5.51
C VAL A 101 10.41 2.61 -4.58
N ARG A 102 9.52 3.46 -5.08
CA ARG A 102 8.39 4.00 -4.32
C ARG A 102 7.40 2.90 -3.94
N ARG A 103 7.01 2.03 -4.88
CA ARG A 103 6.09 0.92 -4.62
C ARG A 103 6.64 -0.04 -3.56
N MET A 104 7.92 -0.41 -3.61
CA MET A 104 8.52 -1.32 -2.64
C MET A 104 8.67 -0.71 -1.25
N LEU A 105 8.88 0.60 -1.17
CA LEU A 105 8.82 1.33 0.11
C LEU A 105 7.44 1.19 0.74
N HIS A 106 6.38 1.50 0.02
CA HIS A 106 5.02 1.50 0.56
C HIS A 106 4.46 0.09 0.77
N GLU A 107 4.73 -0.85 -0.14
CA GLU A 107 4.43 -2.27 0.03
C GLU A 107 5.00 -2.81 1.35
N THR A 108 6.29 -2.52 1.58
CA THR A 108 6.98 -2.97 2.80
C THR A 108 6.45 -2.26 4.05
N THR A 109 6.16 -0.96 3.96
CA THR A 109 5.65 -0.15 5.07
C THR A 109 4.28 -0.63 5.51
N VAL A 110 3.34 -0.80 4.58
CA VAL A 110 1.97 -1.23 4.89
C VAL A 110 1.96 -2.66 5.43
N HIS A 111 2.70 -3.58 4.81
CA HIS A 111 2.77 -4.96 5.29
C HIS A 111 3.59 -5.13 6.58
N ARG A 112 4.52 -4.22 6.89
CA ARG A 112 5.11 -4.12 8.22
C ARG A 112 4.06 -3.74 9.26
N ALA A 113 3.24 -2.73 8.95
CA ALA A 113 2.15 -2.33 9.82
C ALA A 113 1.12 -3.47 10.03
N ASP A 114 0.81 -4.25 8.99
CA ASP A 114 -0.06 -5.43 9.10
C ASP A 114 0.47 -6.46 10.12
N VAL A 115 1.81 -6.72 10.11
CA VAL A 115 2.43 -7.64 11.10
C VAL A 115 2.44 -7.03 12.49
N GLU A 116 2.70 -5.73 12.62
CA GLU A 116 2.68 -5.01 13.92
C GLU A 116 1.27 -5.04 14.51
N LEU A 117 0.23 -4.81 13.72
CA LEU A 117 -1.17 -4.94 14.17
C LEU A 117 -1.52 -6.37 14.56
N ALA A 118 -1.02 -7.38 13.85
CA ALA A 118 -1.19 -8.78 14.27
C ALA A 118 -0.47 -9.11 15.60
N ALA A 119 0.59 -8.36 15.93
CA ALA A 119 1.30 -8.44 17.20
C ALA A 119 0.63 -7.62 18.33
N GLY A 120 -0.43 -6.88 18.05
CA GLY A 120 -1.04 -5.93 18.97
C GLY A 120 -0.19 -4.68 19.22
N VAL A 121 0.73 -4.38 18.32
CA VAL A 121 1.60 -3.18 18.37
C VAL A 121 1.01 -2.09 17.48
N VAL A 122 1.00 -0.86 17.96
CA VAL A 122 0.59 0.29 17.15
C VAL A 122 1.72 0.59 16.16
N PRO A 123 1.43 0.59 14.84
CA PRO A 123 2.45 0.89 13.84
C PRO A 123 2.96 2.32 13.97
N ASP A 124 4.28 2.48 13.87
CA ASP A 124 4.94 3.78 13.78
C ASP A 124 5.45 3.97 12.35
N VAL A 125 4.88 4.95 11.64
CA VAL A 125 5.23 5.29 10.27
C VAL A 125 5.73 6.72 10.22
N ASP A 126 6.91 6.92 9.65
CA ASP A 126 7.46 8.25 9.43
C ASP A 126 6.46 9.13 8.67
N PRO A 127 6.18 10.37 9.13
CA PRO A 127 5.16 11.23 8.53
C PRO A 127 5.39 11.53 7.04
N ALA A 128 6.63 11.68 6.60
CA ALA A 128 6.92 11.92 5.19
C ALA A 128 6.66 10.65 4.34
N VAL A 129 6.99 9.47 4.87
CA VAL A 129 6.68 8.19 4.23
C VAL A 129 5.17 7.97 4.19
N ALA A 130 4.44 8.32 5.24
CA ALA A 130 2.99 8.17 5.28
C ALA A 130 2.29 9.10 4.26
N ALA A 131 2.70 10.37 4.18
CA ALA A 131 2.16 11.32 3.21
C ALA A 131 2.44 10.87 1.77
N ASP A 132 3.67 10.44 1.46
CA ASP A 132 4.03 9.92 0.14
C ASP A 132 3.25 8.62 -0.19
N GLY A 133 2.98 7.77 0.82
CA GLY A 133 2.22 6.54 0.64
C GLY A 133 0.74 6.78 0.31
N ILE A 134 0.12 7.82 0.86
CA ILE A 134 -1.23 8.24 0.48
C ILE A 134 -1.25 8.65 -1.00
N GLU A 135 -0.27 9.43 -1.44
CA GLU A 135 -0.19 9.88 -2.84
C GLU A 135 0.10 8.74 -3.81
N GLU A 136 1.00 7.84 -3.41
CA GLU A 136 1.30 6.65 -4.21
C GLU A 136 0.06 5.79 -4.40
N PHE A 137 -0.70 5.56 -3.32
CA PHE A 137 -1.97 4.84 -3.37
C PHE A 137 -2.95 5.51 -4.32
N LEU A 138 -3.20 6.82 -4.15
CA LEU A 138 -4.16 7.57 -4.96
C LEU A 138 -3.76 7.62 -6.44
N THR A 139 -2.46 7.72 -6.72
CA THR A 139 -1.92 7.72 -8.09
C THR A 139 -2.09 6.35 -8.78
N ASN A 140 -1.90 5.27 -8.04
CA ASN A 140 -2.00 3.91 -8.58
C ASN A 140 -3.44 3.37 -8.62
N LEU A 141 -4.35 3.92 -7.81
CA LEU A 141 -5.71 3.42 -7.65
C LEU A 141 -6.48 3.24 -8.96
N PRO A 142 -6.45 4.19 -9.93
CA PRO A 142 -7.19 4.05 -11.20
C PRO A 142 -6.70 2.92 -12.09
N VAL A 143 -5.44 2.48 -11.93
CA VAL A 143 -4.82 1.43 -12.75
C VAL A 143 -4.63 0.11 -12.00
N ALA A 144 -4.86 0.09 -10.69
CA ALA A 144 -4.81 -1.11 -9.88
C ALA A 144 -5.99 -2.02 -10.24
N ARG A 145 -5.70 -3.27 -10.61
CA ARG A 145 -6.65 -4.19 -11.26
C ARG A 145 -7.97 -4.37 -10.50
N ARG A 146 -7.92 -4.61 -9.18
CA ARG A 146 -9.14 -4.83 -8.39
C ARG A 146 -9.90 -3.55 -8.08
N PRO A 147 -9.25 -2.51 -7.51
CA PRO A 147 -9.94 -1.26 -7.23
C PRO A 147 -10.56 -0.62 -8.46
N SER A 148 -9.87 -0.57 -9.60
CA SER A 148 -10.39 0.07 -10.81
C SER A 148 -11.72 -0.53 -11.28
N GLU A 149 -11.92 -1.85 -11.09
CA GLU A 149 -13.19 -2.52 -11.42
C GLU A 149 -14.36 -2.07 -10.54
N HIS A 150 -14.07 -1.52 -9.35
CA HIS A 150 -15.06 -1.12 -8.35
C HIS A 150 -15.28 0.39 -8.25
N LEU A 151 -14.36 1.21 -8.77
CA LEU A 151 -14.43 2.67 -8.68
C LEU A 151 -15.72 3.23 -9.31
N ALA A 152 -16.19 2.64 -10.40
CA ALA A 152 -17.43 3.04 -11.06
C ALA A 152 -18.70 2.85 -10.19
N SER A 153 -18.61 2.09 -9.09
CA SER A 153 -19.73 1.92 -8.15
C SER A 153 -19.74 2.95 -7.02
N LEU A 154 -18.75 3.85 -6.97
CA LEU A 154 -18.74 4.95 -6.01
C LEU A 154 -19.76 6.03 -6.43
N PRO A 155 -20.32 6.80 -5.48
CA PRO A 155 -21.30 7.84 -5.78
C PRO A 155 -20.71 8.92 -6.68
N ALA A 156 -21.22 9.05 -7.90
CA ALA A 156 -20.79 10.02 -8.88
C ALA A 156 -20.85 11.46 -8.34
N GLY A 157 -19.82 12.24 -8.56
CA GLY A 157 -19.70 13.63 -8.10
C GLY A 157 -19.41 13.80 -6.60
N ALA A 158 -19.38 12.73 -5.81
CA ALA A 158 -18.97 12.80 -4.41
C ALA A 158 -17.46 13.08 -4.30
N SER A 159 -17.05 13.55 -3.12
CA SER A 159 -15.65 13.88 -2.84
C SER A 159 -15.26 13.54 -1.41
N LEU A 160 -13.99 13.16 -1.25
CA LEU A 160 -13.35 12.89 0.03
C LEU A 160 -12.21 13.88 0.24
N HIS A 161 -12.03 14.33 1.46
CA HIS A 161 -10.88 15.16 1.84
C HIS A 161 -10.15 14.50 3.00
N LEU A 162 -8.87 14.25 2.84
CA LEU A 162 -7.98 13.78 3.90
C LEU A 162 -7.17 14.99 4.40
N HIS A 163 -7.08 15.16 5.72
CA HIS A 163 -6.39 16.28 6.35
C HIS A 163 -5.47 15.78 7.45
N ALA A 164 -4.15 15.86 7.23
CA ALA A 164 -3.16 15.53 8.24
C ALA A 164 -3.09 16.59 9.34
N THR A 165 -2.92 16.15 10.60
CA THR A 165 -2.85 17.06 11.75
C THR A 165 -1.45 17.29 12.30
N ASP A 166 -0.50 16.44 11.90
CA ASP A 166 0.88 16.37 12.38
C ASP A 166 1.93 16.46 11.27
N ALA A 167 1.48 16.66 10.03
CA ALA A 167 2.31 16.84 8.86
C ALA A 167 1.66 17.81 7.87
N ASP A 168 2.44 18.28 6.91
CA ASP A 168 1.92 19.04 5.77
C ASP A 168 1.32 18.08 4.75
N GLY A 169 -0.02 17.94 4.77
CA GLY A 169 -0.73 17.03 3.87
C GLY A 169 -2.24 17.22 3.91
N GLU A 170 -2.77 17.62 2.77
CA GLU A 170 -4.21 17.68 2.50
C GLU A 170 -4.46 17.14 1.08
N TRP A 171 -5.38 16.20 0.97
CA TRP A 171 -5.69 15.54 -0.30
C TRP A 171 -7.19 15.59 -0.56
N LEU A 172 -7.57 16.18 -1.68
CA LEU A 172 -8.93 16.17 -2.18
C LEU A 172 -9.06 15.10 -3.25
N ILE A 173 -9.95 14.14 -3.04
CA ILE A 173 -10.28 13.04 -3.93
C ILE A 173 -11.67 13.29 -4.49
N ARG A 174 -11.81 13.33 -5.81
CA ARG A 174 -13.09 13.52 -6.51
C ARG A 174 -13.47 12.26 -7.26
N ILE A 175 -14.70 11.84 -7.09
CA ILE A 175 -15.30 10.75 -7.87
C ILE A 175 -15.91 11.38 -9.10
N ALA A 176 -15.49 10.92 -10.28
CA ALA A 176 -15.95 11.47 -11.55
C ALA A 176 -17.48 11.40 -11.68
N ALA A 177 -18.10 12.45 -12.22
CA ALA A 177 -19.56 12.54 -12.36
C ALA A 177 -20.15 11.53 -13.35
N ASP A 178 -19.33 11.02 -14.27
CA ASP A 178 -19.67 9.99 -15.25
C ASP A 178 -19.36 8.57 -14.77
N GLY A 179 -18.85 8.41 -13.54
CA GLY A 179 -18.40 7.13 -13.01
C GLY A 179 -17.06 6.67 -13.60
N GLY A 180 -16.35 7.53 -14.31
CA GLY A 180 -15.11 7.21 -15.03
C GLY A 180 -13.86 7.01 -14.14
N GLY A 181 -14.01 7.07 -12.81
CA GLY A 181 -12.88 6.86 -11.89
C GLY A 181 -12.76 7.91 -10.80
N VAL A 182 -11.55 8.07 -10.32
CA VAL A 182 -11.21 9.07 -9.28
C VAL A 182 -10.04 9.93 -9.75
N GLU A 183 -10.10 11.20 -9.37
CA GLU A 183 -9.01 12.16 -9.50
C GLU A 183 -8.64 12.69 -8.12
N TRP A 184 -7.40 13.07 -7.93
CA TRP A 184 -6.97 13.68 -6.69
C TRP A 184 -6.06 14.88 -6.90
N SER A 185 -6.04 15.77 -5.92
CA SER A 185 -5.15 16.93 -5.87
C SER A 185 -4.78 17.27 -4.44
N ARG A 186 -3.62 17.88 -4.23
CA ARG A 186 -3.28 18.50 -2.95
C ARG A 186 -4.08 19.77 -2.75
N GLY A 187 -4.32 20.11 -1.48
CA GLY A 187 -4.85 21.39 -1.04
C GLY A 187 -6.17 21.30 -0.28
N HIS A 188 -6.42 22.34 0.50
CA HIS A 188 -7.62 22.47 1.31
C HIS A 188 -8.85 22.73 0.44
N SER A 189 -9.88 21.92 0.60
CA SER A 189 -11.15 22.10 -0.11
C SER A 189 -12.32 21.47 0.64
N LYS A 190 -13.50 22.05 0.47
CA LYS A 190 -14.73 21.42 0.97
C LYS A 190 -15.02 20.16 0.17
N ALA A 191 -15.37 19.09 0.87
CA ALA A 191 -15.73 17.80 0.29
C ALA A 191 -17.06 17.28 0.85
N THR A 192 -17.62 16.26 0.22
CA THR A 192 -18.81 15.55 0.71
C THR A 192 -18.54 14.94 2.09
N THR A 193 -17.35 14.36 2.24
CA THR A 193 -16.88 13.79 3.50
C THR A 193 -15.40 14.15 3.71
N ALA A 194 -15.01 14.43 4.95
CA ALA A 194 -13.64 14.67 5.31
C ALA A 194 -13.20 13.77 6.46
N VAL A 195 -11.94 13.33 6.42
CA VAL A 195 -11.26 12.58 7.48
C VAL A 195 -10.05 13.36 7.92
N ARG A 196 -9.96 13.63 9.22
CA ARG A 196 -8.85 14.37 9.82
C ARG A 196 -8.18 13.51 10.89
N GLY A 197 -6.87 13.48 10.90
CA GLY A 197 -6.09 12.74 11.90
C GLY A 197 -4.59 12.79 11.63
N PRO A 198 -3.77 12.14 12.46
CA PRO A 198 -2.35 11.99 12.17
C PRO A 198 -2.12 11.29 10.82
N VAL A 199 -1.06 11.67 10.11
CA VAL A 199 -0.84 11.22 8.73
C VAL A 199 -0.61 9.70 8.63
N ALA A 200 0.00 9.09 9.65
CA ALA A 200 0.19 7.64 9.71
C ALA A 200 -1.16 6.89 9.76
N GLU A 201 -2.11 7.39 10.56
CA GLU A 201 -3.47 6.86 10.64
C GLU A 201 -4.25 7.09 9.36
N LEU A 202 -4.06 8.24 8.70
CA LEU A 202 -4.66 8.51 7.39
C LEU A 202 -4.11 7.55 6.32
N LEU A 203 -2.83 7.22 6.34
CA LEU A 203 -2.26 6.17 5.48
C LEU A 203 -2.94 4.82 5.74
N LEU A 204 -2.99 4.40 7.00
CA LEU A 204 -3.61 3.13 7.39
C LEU A 204 -5.11 3.09 7.05
N PHE A 205 -5.82 4.21 7.23
CA PHE A 205 -7.20 4.38 6.77
C PHE A 205 -7.31 4.22 5.24
N THR A 206 -6.44 4.88 4.50
CA THR A 206 -6.43 4.84 3.02
C THR A 206 -6.27 3.42 2.49
N TYR A 207 -5.43 2.63 3.14
CA TYR A 207 -5.24 1.21 2.81
C TYR A 207 -6.27 0.26 3.46
N GLY A 208 -7.27 0.78 4.19
CA GLY A 208 -8.29 -0.02 4.85
C GLY A 208 -7.81 -0.80 6.09
N ARG A 209 -6.68 -0.39 6.71
CA ARG A 209 -6.11 -1.03 7.90
C ARG A 209 -6.73 -0.54 9.20
N VAL A 210 -7.27 0.66 9.19
CA VAL A 210 -8.10 1.20 10.28
C VAL A 210 -9.43 1.71 9.73
N PRO A 211 -10.54 1.54 10.44
CA PRO A 211 -11.83 2.04 9.99
C PRO A 211 -11.95 3.57 10.18
N GLY A 212 -12.87 4.21 9.49
CA GLY A 212 -13.20 5.62 9.71
C GLY A 212 -13.71 5.94 11.13
N THR A 213 -14.10 4.92 11.88
CA THR A 213 -14.51 5.01 13.29
C THR A 213 -13.35 4.92 14.28
N ASP A 214 -12.11 4.79 13.81
CA ASP A 214 -10.94 4.78 14.68
C ASP A 214 -10.89 6.06 15.53
N PRO A 215 -10.69 5.99 16.87
CA PRO A 215 -10.74 7.17 17.76
C PRO A 215 -9.64 8.21 17.47
N ARG A 216 -8.61 7.88 16.70
CA ARG A 216 -7.55 8.80 16.27
C ARG A 216 -7.96 9.62 15.05
N LEU A 217 -9.07 9.25 14.40
CA LEU A 217 -9.61 9.95 13.24
C LEU A 217 -10.88 10.74 13.62
N THR A 218 -11.05 11.88 12.99
CA THR A 218 -12.28 12.66 13.09
C THR A 218 -12.93 12.75 11.71
N VAL A 219 -14.17 12.31 11.62
CA VAL A 219 -14.94 12.28 10.37
C VAL A 219 -15.98 13.39 10.35
N PHE A 220 -16.10 14.08 9.23
CA PHE A 220 -17.10 15.12 8.96
C PHE A 220 -17.86 14.75 7.68
N GLY A 221 -19.17 14.95 7.67
CA GLY A 221 -20.01 14.65 6.53
C GLY A 221 -20.63 13.25 6.56
N ASP A 222 -20.67 12.56 5.41
CA ASP A 222 -21.35 11.27 5.26
C ASP A 222 -20.42 10.08 5.57
N PRO A 223 -20.60 9.37 6.70
CA PRO A 223 -19.77 8.21 7.03
C PRO A 223 -20.00 7.02 6.09
N ALA A 224 -21.19 6.89 5.47
CA ALA A 224 -21.46 5.80 4.55
C ALA A 224 -20.58 5.87 3.28
N LEU A 225 -20.22 7.09 2.85
CA LEU A 225 -19.28 7.28 1.75
C LEU A 225 -17.90 6.72 2.10
N LEU A 226 -17.43 6.87 3.36
CA LEU A 226 -16.15 6.32 3.79
C LEU A 226 -16.15 4.80 3.82
N GLU A 227 -17.20 4.18 4.35
CA GLU A 227 -17.32 2.72 4.36
C GLU A 227 -17.32 2.17 2.95
N MET A 228 -18.08 2.79 2.04
CA MET A 228 -18.11 2.41 0.64
C MET A 228 -16.72 2.59 -0.02
N TRP A 229 -16.05 3.71 0.23
CA TRP A 229 -14.68 3.97 -0.24
C TRP A 229 -13.75 2.84 0.17
N GLN A 230 -13.64 2.53 1.46
CA GLN A 230 -12.75 1.48 1.97
C GLN A 230 -13.07 0.09 1.37
N GLN A 231 -14.35 -0.25 1.22
CA GLN A 231 -14.77 -1.53 0.62
C GLN A 231 -14.37 -1.64 -0.86
N LYS A 232 -14.40 -0.54 -1.61
CA LYS A 232 -14.19 -0.52 -3.05
C LYS A 232 -12.72 -0.28 -3.45
N THR A 233 -11.91 0.30 -2.56
CA THR A 233 -10.52 0.65 -2.84
C THR A 233 -9.50 -0.25 -2.13
N ALA A 234 -9.93 -1.24 -1.33
CA ALA A 234 -9.04 -2.18 -0.66
C ALA A 234 -8.10 -2.90 -1.66
N LEU A 235 -6.79 -2.76 -1.40
CA LEU A 235 -5.69 -3.39 -2.16
C LEU A 235 -5.25 -4.69 -1.50
#